data_13b0835089a3e0da8673614b28de0c69
#
_entry.id   13b0835089a3e0da8673614b28de0c69
#
_cell.length_a   1.000
_cell.length_b   1.000
_cell.length_c   1.000
_cell.angle_alpha   90.00
_cell.angle_beta   90.00
_cell.angle_gamma   90.00
#
_symmetry.space_group_name_H-M   'P 1'
#
loop_
_entity.id
_entity.type
_entity.pdbx_description
1 polymer ?
#
loop_
_entity_poly.entity_id
_entity_poly.type
_entity_poly.pdbx_seq_one_letter_code
_entity_poly.pdbx_strand_id
1 'polypeptide(L)'
;MNQNAWALVLVGAGLVGLPAMACAEEKSGALLTGLASTTVSGYVDTSAQWNLGTGNANTPPYAFGGTARADGFNLNVVKLTVEKPSDTKEEWGAGYKVDLLFGPDANALATQSSGNAADFGVRQAYVALHAPVGNGLDFKVGVWDTLMGYEVTDSVNNANFTRSYGYTIEPPAHTGIQAAYQFGEVLSAIGAVVDTFGPRINERAFPARAESYKTYMGSLTLTAPKSWGSLAGATLTGVVMNGFNTGANAGAGADQTSWYVGGALNTPLKGLKVGASYDYAGVSQQPFTRGGANYANAAALYASYQATEKLSLHARGEYASSDALTAANTPILGATKVVATTATIQYDLWKNVVSRIEFRWDHSASGSPAYGGEGVGAAPTKKDSFIVLANVSYKF
;
A
#
# COMPACT_ATOMS: atom_id res chain seq x y z
N MET A 1 0.58 -21.30 27.02
CA MET A 1 0.03 -20.01 26.53
C MET A 1 0.71 -19.73 25.20
N ASN A 2 -0.07 -19.62 24.13
CA ASN A 2 0.43 -19.70 22.76
C ASN A 2 1.18 -18.42 22.33
N GLN A 3 2.44 -18.58 21.94
CA GLN A 3 3.38 -17.52 21.55
C GLN A 3 3.08 -16.86 20.18
N ASN A 4 1.96 -17.17 19.54
CA ASN A 4 1.65 -16.67 18.18
C ASN A 4 0.71 -15.44 18.13
N ALA A 5 0.35 -14.86 19.27
CA ALA A 5 -0.59 -13.74 19.31
C ALA A 5 0.05 -12.37 18.98
N TRP A 6 1.35 -12.23 19.15
CA TRP A 6 2.04 -10.93 19.02
C TRP A 6 2.42 -10.54 17.59
N ALA A 7 2.56 -11.53 16.70
CA ALA A 7 2.84 -11.27 15.28
C ALA A 7 1.64 -10.63 14.54
N LEU A 8 0.44 -10.70 15.11
CA LEU A 8 -0.80 -10.21 14.48
C LEU A 8 -1.08 -8.72 14.70
N VAL A 9 -0.46 -8.09 15.70
CA VAL A 9 -0.80 -6.71 16.12
C VAL A 9 -0.08 -5.63 15.29
N LEU A 10 1.12 -5.91 14.81
CA LEU A 10 1.84 -5.01 13.91
C LEU A 10 1.35 -5.09 12.45
N VAL A 11 0.43 -5.98 12.19
CA VAL A 11 -0.10 -6.34 10.87
C VAL A 11 -1.47 -5.71 10.58
N GLY A 12 -2.07 -5.04 11.56
CA GLY A 12 -3.37 -4.38 11.46
C GLY A 12 -3.43 -3.18 10.49
N ALA A 13 -2.31 -2.75 9.95
CA ALA A 13 -2.27 -1.83 8.82
C ALA A 13 -1.73 -2.61 7.61
N GLY A 14 -2.58 -3.41 6.98
CA GLY A 14 -2.33 -3.93 5.65
C GLY A 14 -1.76 -5.34 5.51
N LEU A 15 -1.92 -6.26 6.47
CA LEU A 15 -1.50 -7.66 6.26
C LEU A 15 -2.64 -8.65 6.49
N VAL A 16 -3.12 -9.23 5.44
CA VAL A 16 -3.78 -10.55 5.46
C VAL A 16 -2.72 -11.57 5.84
N GLY A 17 -2.71 -12.02 7.11
CA GLY A 17 -1.70 -12.95 7.61
C GLY A 17 -1.70 -14.27 6.85
N LEU A 18 -0.58 -14.58 6.24
CA LEU A 18 -0.22 -15.95 5.85
C LEU A 18 0.47 -16.64 7.05
N PRO A 19 0.28 -17.95 7.26
CA PRO A 19 0.95 -18.65 8.36
C PRO A 19 2.47 -18.57 8.18
N ALA A 20 3.17 -18.18 9.25
CA ALA A 20 4.63 -18.24 9.30
C ALA A 20 5.11 -19.68 9.06
N MET A 21 5.82 -19.89 7.96
CA MET A 21 6.52 -21.14 7.72
C MET A 21 7.81 -21.14 8.52
N ALA A 22 8.02 -22.18 9.32
CA ALA A 22 9.25 -22.42 10.05
C ALA A 22 10.41 -22.56 9.04
N CYS A 23 11.39 -21.66 9.13
CA CYS A 23 12.67 -21.82 8.45
C CYS A 23 13.53 -22.84 9.20
N ALA A 24 14.10 -23.78 8.48
CA ALA A 24 15.13 -24.69 8.99
C ALA A 24 16.40 -23.90 9.32
N GLU A 25 16.98 -24.16 10.49
CA GLU A 25 18.29 -23.62 10.90
C GLU A 25 19.40 -24.16 10.02
N GLU A 26 20.01 -23.31 9.20
CA GLU A 26 21.36 -23.53 8.67
C GLU A 26 22.38 -22.76 9.51
N LYS A 27 23.42 -23.47 9.95
CA LYS A 27 24.53 -22.91 10.72
C LYS A 27 25.29 -21.87 9.89
N SER A 28 25.15 -20.62 10.22
CA SER A 28 25.85 -19.50 9.62
C SER A 28 27.17 -19.21 10.35
N GLY A 29 28.24 -18.95 9.59
CA GLY A 29 29.58 -18.71 10.08
C GLY A 29 29.76 -17.42 10.89
N ALA A 30 30.91 -17.25 11.50
CA ALA A 30 31.27 -16.25 12.52
C ALA A 30 31.04 -14.76 12.17
N LEU A 31 30.73 -14.40 10.90
CA LEU A 31 30.35 -13.04 10.51
C LEU A 31 28.94 -12.65 10.98
N LEU A 32 28.12 -13.60 11.38
CA LEU A 32 26.71 -13.40 11.72
C LEU A 32 26.43 -13.28 13.23
N THR A 33 27.44 -13.40 14.09
CA THR A 33 27.24 -13.29 15.55
C THR A 33 26.78 -11.90 15.99
N GLY A 34 27.08 -10.84 15.25
CA GLY A 34 26.55 -9.49 15.49
C GLY A 34 25.15 -9.25 14.86
N LEU A 35 24.73 -10.14 13.94
CA LEU A 35 23.46 -10.10 13.24
C LEU A 35 22.50 -11.19 13.71
N ALA A 36 22.80 -11.83 14.83
CA ALA A 36 21.90 -12.83 15.42
C ALA A 36 20.46 -12.28 15.52
N SER A 37 19.51 -13.01 15.01
CA SER A 37 18.10 -12.60 14.83
C SER A 37 17.78 -11.63 13.69
N THR A 38 18.75 -11.17 12.90
CA THR A 38 18.48 -10.42 11.66
C THR A 38 18.11 -11.38 10.55
N THR A 39 17.01 -11.10 9.87
CA THR A 39 16.55 -11.84 8.69
C THR A 39 16.77 -11.03 7.43
N VAL A 40 17.10 -11.71 6.35
CA VAL A 40 17.15 -11.16 5.01
C VAL A 40 16.11 -11.89 4.19
N SER A 41 15.21 -11.14 3.57
CA SER A 41 14.12 -11.67 2.75
C SER A 41 13.81 -10.72 1.61
N GLY A 42 12.95 -11.13 0.70
CA GLY A 42 12.57 -10.26 -0.40
C GLY A 42 11.77 -10.98 -1.46
N TYR A 43 11.64 -10.34 -2.61
CA TYR A 43 11.02 -10.95 -3.78
C TYR A 43 11.50 -10.30 -5.08
N VAL A 44 11.39 -11.07 -6.16
CA VAL A 44 11.51 -10.59 -7.53
C VAL A 44 10.12 -10.63 -8.14
N ASP A 45 9.69 -9.53 -8.76
CA ASP A 45 8.37 -9.40 -9.38
C ASP A 45 8.51 -9.10 -10.88
N THR A 46 7.86 -9.93 -11.70
CA THR A 46 7.84 -9.80 -13.16
C THR A 46 6.41 -9.85 -13.67
N SER A 47 6.16 -9.23 -14.81
CA SER A 47 4.84 -9.29 -15.46
C SER A 47 4.95 -9.28 -16.98
N ALA A 48 3.87 -9.71 -17.62
CA ALA A 48 3.59 -9.46 -19.03
C ALA A 48 2.21 -8.85 -19.12
N GLN A 49 2.09 -7.68 -19.72
CA GLN A 49 0.84 -6.91 -19.75
C GLN A 49 0.47 -6.55 -21.18
N TRP A 50 -0.81 -6.67 -21.50
CA TRP A 50 -1.40 -6.22 -22.76
C TRP A 50 -2.60 -5.33 -22.48
N ASN A 51 -2.57 -4.15 -23.08
CA ASN A 51 -3.69 -3.22 -23.07
C ASN A 51 -4.51 -3.46 -24.34
N LEU A 52 -5.69 -4.02 -24.20
CA LEU A 52 -6.51 -4.42 -25.35
C LEU A 52 -7.03 -3.21 -26.12
N GLY A 53 -6.88 -3.26 -27.43
CA GLY A 53 -7.27 -2.20 -28.37
C GLY A 53 -6.08 -1.39 -28.87
N THR A 54 -6.35 -0.41 -29.73
CA THR A 54 -5.33 0.48 -30.31
C THR A 54 -5.20 1.75 -29.49
N GLY A 55 -3.96 2.24 -29.34
CA GLY A 55 -3.65 3.50 -28.67
C GLY A 55 -3.64 3.40 -27.13
N ASN A 56 -2.48 3.62 -26.53
CA ASN A 56 -2.22 3.54 -25.10
C ASN A 56 -1.62 4.83 -24.55
N ALA A 57 -1.83 5.98 -25.20
CA ALA A 57 -1.31 7.27 -24.73
C ALA A 57 -1.89 7.65 -23.36
N ASN A 58 -3.12 7.25 -23.07
CA ASN A 58 -3.79 7.49 -21.79
C ASN A 58 -4.23 6.15 -21.19
N THR A 59 -3.66 5.81 -20.06
CA THR A 59 -3.94 4.58 -19.29
C THR A 59 -4.45 4.92 -17.90
N PRO A 60 -5.16 4.00 -17.21
CA PRO A 60 -5.53 4.20 -15.83
C PRO A 60 -4.32 4.48 -14.92
N PRO A 61 -4.43 5.40 -13.93
CA PRO A 61 -3.34 5.80 -13.06
C PRO A 61 -3.12 4.80 -11.91
N TYR A 62 -2.45 3.71 -12.18
CA TYR A 62 -1.97 2.86 -11.07
C TYR A 62 -0.63 3.37 -10.55
N ALA A 63 -0.27 3.00 -9.31
CA ALA A 63 0.97 3.42 -8.69
C ALA A 63 2.22 3.07 -9.52
N PHE A 64 2.18 1.99 -10.28
CA PHE A 64 3.26 1.52 -11.16
C PHE A 64 2.77 1.04 -12.54
N GLY A 65 1.59 1.50 -12.92
CA GLY A 65 1.09 1.32 -14.29
C GLY A 65 1.69 2.35 -15.23
N GLY A 66 1.30 2.30 -16.47
CA GLY A 66 1.64 3.30 -17.46
C GLY A 66 1.95 2.70 -18.82
N THR A 67 2.09 3.59 -19.80
CA THR A 67 2.29 3.22 -21.21
C THR A 67 3.58 2.42 -21.43
N ALA A 68 4.61 2.66 -20.63
CA ALA A 68 5.90 1.96 -20.76
C ALA A 68 5.83 0.46 -20.47
N ARG A 69 4.75 -0.01 -19.84
CA ARG A 69 4.54 -1.43 -19.52
C ARG A 69 3.55 -2.14 -20.42
N ALA A 70 2.83 -1.38 -21.25
CA ALA A 70 1.85 -1.94 -22.15
C ALA A 70 2.51 -2.77 -23.25
N ASP A 71 1.82 -3.88 -23.59
CA ASP A 71 2.14 -4.76 -24.70
C ASP A 71 3.56 -5.37 -24.66
N GLY A 72 3.97 -5.80 -23.46
CA GLY A 72 5.30 -6.35 -23.27
C GLY A 72 5.58 -7.07 -21.96
N PHE A 73 6.80 -7.55 -21.84
CA PHE A 73 7.34 -8.22 -20.66
C PHE A 73 8.08 -7.20 -19.79
N ASN A 74 7.90 -7.32 -18.48
CA ASN A 74 8.41 -6.35 -17.52
C ASN A 74 9.12 -7.03 -16.36
N LEU A 75 10.28 -6.51 -15.96
CA LEU A 75 10.76 -6.57 -14.61
C LEU A 75 10.09 -5.41 -13.86
N ASN A 76 9.35 -5.71 -12.79
CA ASN A 76 8.66 -4.69 -12.02
C ASN A 76 9.57 -4.18 -10.90
N VAL A 77 9.94 -5.07 -9.99
CA VAL A 77 10.76 -4.71 -8.83
C VAL A 77 11.51 -5.93 -8.28
N VAL A 78 12.67 -5.67 -7.71
CA VAL A 78 13.35 -6.55 -6.76
C VAL A 78 13.31 -5.85 -5.41
N LYS A 79 12.67 -6.47 -4.40
CA LYS A 79 12.67 -5.97 -3.02
C LYS A 79 13.65 -6.77 -2.19
N LEU A 80 14.43 -6.07 -1.38
CA LEU A 80 15.27 -6.62 -0.33
C LEU A 80 14.83 -6.05 1.02
N THR A 81 14.50 -6.92 1.96
CA THR A 81 14.18 -6.58 3.35
C THR A 81 15.28 -7.10 4.26
N VAL A 82 15.80 -6.23 5.10
CA VAL A 82 16.70 -6.57 6.21
C VAL A 82 16.00 -6.15 7.50
N GLU A 83 15.69 -7.11 8.37
CA GLU A 83 14.86 -6.86 9.54
C GLU A 83 15.37 -7.62 10.76
N LYS A 84 15.40 -6.93 11.89
CA LYS A 84 15.51 -7.50 13.22
C LYS A 84 14.29 -7.04 14.02
N PRO A 85 13.32 -7.92 14.34
CA PRO A 85 12.20 -7.57 15.19
C PRO A 85 12.70 -7.12 16.57
N SER A 86 11.96 -6.23 17.24
CA SER A 86 12.21 -5.94 18.65
C SER A 86 11.95 -7.18 19.46
N ASP A 87 12.83 -7.51 20.39
CA ASP A 87 12.64 -8.63 21.32
C ASP A 87 11.60 -8.23 22.39
N THR A 88 10.38 -8.74 22.23
CA THR A 88 9.27 -8.47 23.16
C THR A 88 9.31 -9.35 24.40
N LYS A 89 10.30 -10.25 24.55
CA LYS A 89 10.47 -11.08 25.74
C LYS A 89 11.21 -10.35 26.84
N GLU A 90 11.91 -9.28 26.51
CA GLU A 90 12.65 -8.45 27.44
C GLU A 90 11.79 -7.27 27.89
N GLU A 91 12.13 -6.70 29.04
CA GLU A 91 11.42 -5.51 29.55
C GLU A 91 11.50 -4.32 28.59
N TRP A 92 12.61 -4.18 27.88
CA TRP A 92 12.84 -3.18 26.84
C TRP A 92 13.45 -3.85 25.62
N GLY A 93 12.88 -3.58 24.45
CA GLY A 93 13.32 -4.20 23.21
C GLY A 93 13.66 -3.15 22.14
N ALA A 94 14.59 -3.51 21.26
CA ALA A 94 14.92 -2.70 20.10
C ALA A 94 15.14 -3.59 18.87
N GLY A 95 14.71 -3.08 17.73
CA GLY A 95 14.86 -3.71 16.43
C GLY A 95 14.98 -2.68 15.32
N TYR A 96 15.01 -3.14 14.10
CA TYR A 96 15.01 -2.27 12.91
C TYR A 96 14.44 -2.99 11.69
N LYS A 97 14.03 -2.20 10.72
CA LYS A 97 13.67 -2.70 9.39
C LYS A 97 14.17 -1.75 8.31
N VAL A 98 14.71 -2.34 7.25
CA VAL A 98 15.09 -1.63 6.02
C VAL A 98 14.52 -2.39 4.84
N ASP A 99 13.69 -1.71 4.03
CA ASP A 99 13.17 -2.21 2.76
C ASP A 99 13.80 -1.40 1.62
N LEU A 100 14.51 -2.07 0.73
CA LEU A 100 15.12 -1.50 -0.46
C LEU A 100 14.39 -2.01 -1.71
N LEU A 101 14.11 -1.10 -2.64
CA LEU A 101 13.50 -1.41 -3.93
C LEU A 101 14.48 -1.12 -5.05
N PHE A 102 14.59 -2.06 -5.99
CA PHE A 102 15.37 -1.96 -7.21
C PHE A 102 14.47 -2.24 -8.42
N GLY A 103 14.69 -1.52 -9.52
CA GLY A 103 13.91 -1.66 -10.74
C GLY A 103 12.85 -0.56 -10.92
N PRO A 104 12.09 -0.60 -12.02
CA PRO A 104 11.21 0.49 -12.43
C PRO A 104 10.17 0.91 -11.39
N ASP A 105 9.63 -0.03 -10.59
CA ASP A 105 8.66 0.30 -9.54
C ASP A 105 9.27 1.09 -8.38
N ALA A 106 10.59 1.05 -8.20
CA ALA A 106 11.25 1.88 -7.20
C ALA A 106 11.01 3.38 -7.44
N ASN A 107 10.84 3.79 -8.70
CA ASN A 107 10.55 5.18 -9.06
C ASN A 107 9.18 5.68 -8.56
N ALA A 108 8.20 4.77 -8.45
CA ALA A 108 6.86 5.10 -7.99
C ALA A 108 6.61 4.74 -6.52
N LEU A 109 7.21 3.64 -6.05
CA LEU A 109 6.89 3.06 -4.75
C LEU A 109 7.92 3.39 -3.65
N ALA A 110 9.15 3.79 -3.99
CA ALA A 110 10.14 4.16 -2.99
C ALA A 110 9.90 5.54 -2.39
N THR A 111 10.35 5.74 -1.16
CA THR A 111 10.36 7.02 -0.46
C THR A 111 11.73 7.67 -0.65
N GLN A 112 11.87 8.51 -1.65
CA GLN A 112 13.13 9.17 -1.95
C GLN A 112 13.21 10.55 -1.29
N SER A 113 14.43 10.97 -0.91
CA SER A 113 14.67 12.34 -0.40
C SER A 113 14.69 13.40 -1.50
N SER A 114 14.88 12.98 -2.75
CA SER A 114 14.82 13.83 -3.95
C SER A 114 13.95 13.18 -5.02
N GLY A 115 13.37 13.97 -5.89
CA GLY A 115 12.49 13.49 -6.97
C GLY A 115 13.20 12.79 -8.15
N ASN A 116 14.43 12.32 -7.98
CA ASN A 116 15.18 11.65 -9.05
C ASN A 116 14.80 10.17 -9.11
N ALA A 117 14.21 9.78 -10.22
CA ALA A 117 14.03 8.38 -10.59
C ALA A 117 15.40 7.76 -10.86
N ALA A 118 15.73 6.68 -10.18
CA ALA A 118 17.04 6.02 -10.29
C ALA A 118 16.94 4.49 -10.25
N ASP A 119 15.74 3.93 -10.47
CA ASP A 119 15.46 2.49 -10.36
C ASP A 119 15.94 1.86 -9.04
N PHE A 120 16.10 2.70 -8.02
CA PHE A 120 16.52 2.33 -6.67
C PHE A 120 15.94 3.31 -5.65
N GLY A 121 15.50 2.80 -4.50
CA GLY A 121 15.08 3.65 -3.41
C GLY A 121 14.80 2.89 -2.12
N VAL A 122 14.79 3.64 -1.03
CA VAL A 122 14.36 3.15 0.29
C VAL A 122 12.84 3.19 0.32
N ARG A 123 12.19 2.08 0.68
CA ARG A 123 10.76 2.07 0.94
C ARG A 123 10.46 2.32 2.40
N GLN A 124 11.12 1.58 3.28
CA GLN A 124 11.03 1.74 4.73
C GLN A 124 12.43 1.73 5.32
N ALA A 125 12.66 2.53 6.34
CA ALA A 125 13.86 2.49 7.17
C ALA A 125 13.52 3.07 8.53
N TYR A 126 13.39 2.21 9.55
CA TYR A 126 13.05 2.66 10.89
C TYR A 126 13.71 1.83 11.99
N VAL A 127 13.87 2.45 13.14
CA VAL A 127 14.16 1.78 14.40
C VAL A 127 12.83 1.43 15.06
N ALA A 128 12.70 0.17 15.50
CA ALA A 128 11.59 -0.30 16.31
C ALA A 128 12.03 -0.32 17.77
N LEU A 129 11.20 0.22 18.67
CA LEU A 129 11.45 0.22 20.11
C LEU A 129 10.22 -0.34 20.81
N HIS A 130 10.44 -1.19 21.80
CA HIS A 130 9.41 -1.73 22.68
C HIS A 130 9.60 -1.23 24.10
N ALA A 131 8.55 -0.69 24.70
CA ALA A 131 8.51 -0.31 26.11
C ALA A 131 7.48 -1.18 26.87
N PRO A 132 7.83 -1.76 28.04
CA PRO A 132 6.96 -2.66 28.80
C PRO A 132 5.92 -1.88 29.61
N VAL A 133 5.13 -1.05 28.96
CA VAL A 133 4.07 -0.24 29.57
C VAL A 133 2.72 -0.90 29.30
N GLY A 134 2.05 -1.35 30.34
CA GLY A 134 0.78 -2.06 30.23
C GLY A 134 0.92 -3.38 29.44
N ASN A 135 0.26 -3.47 28.29
CA ASN A 135 0.36 -4.63 27.38
C ASN A 135 1.53 -4.53 26.39
N GLY A 136 2.41 -3.56 26.56
CA GLY A 136 3.50 -3.23 25.66
C GLY A 136 3.18 -2.05 24.74
N LEU A 137 4.08 -1.09 24.68
CA LEU A 137 3.98 0.08 23.81
C LEU A 137 5.12 0.01 22.78
N ASP A 138 4.74 -0.09 21.49
CA ASP A 138 5.67 -0.25 20.39
C ASP A 138 5.81 1.06 19.62
N PHE A 139 7.06 1.48 19.35
CA PHE A 139 7.36 2.67 18.57
C PHE A 139 8.09 2.30 17.29
N LYS A 140 7.84 3.10 16.23
CA LYS A 140 8.71 3.17 15.05
C LYS A 140 9.17 4.60 14.87
N VAL A 141 10.48 4.78 14.63
CA VAL A 141 11.11 6.08 14.40
C VAL A 141 11.89 6.00 13.10
N GLY A 142 11.53 6.81 12.11
CA GLY A 142 12.13 6.81 10.78
C GLY A 142 11.10 6.88 9.67
N VAL A 143 11.24 6.05 8.64
CA VAL A 143 10.35 5.98 7.48
C VAL A 143 9.60 4.65 7.48
N TRP A 144 8.27 4.68 7.43
CA TRP A 144 7.43 3.48 7.41
C TRP A 144 6.24 3.64 6.46
N ASP A 145 5.65 2.51 6.06
CA ASP A 145 4.44 2.47 5.23
C ASP A 145 3.26 3.11 5.95
N THR A 146 2.36 3.73 5.19
CA THR A 146 1.16 4.38 5.73
C THR A 146 0.32 3.45 6.62
N LEU A 147 -0.47 4.05 7.50
CA LEU A 147 -1.49 3.33 8.30
C LEU A 147 -2.79 3.13 7.52
N MET A 148 -2.93 3.79 6.36
CA MET A 148 -4.12 3.74 5.50
C MET A 148 -3.99 2.63 4.48
N GLY A 149 -5.13 2.11 4.05
CA GLY A 149 -5.22 1.23 2.89
C GLY A 149 -5.63 -0.21 3.20
N TYR A 150 -6.40 -0.76 2.28
CA TYR A 150 -6.76 -2.18 2.25
C TYR A 150 -5.68 -3.02 1.54
N GLU A 151 -5.02 -2.42 0.55
CA GLU A 151 -3.93 -3.02 -0.21
C GLU A 151 -2.57 -2.52 0.28
N VAL A 152 -1.55 -3.35 0.11
CA VAL A 152 -0.17 -3.03 0.53
C VAL A 152 0.73 -2.77 -0.68
N THR A 153 1.89 -2.17 -0.42
CA THR A 153 2.89 -1.89 -1.45
C THR A 153 3.41 -3.16 -2.13
N ASP A 154 3.64 -4.22 -1.36
CA ASP A 154 4.17 -5.48 -1.86
C ASP A 154 3.12 -6.23 -2.70
N SER A 155 3.32 -6.32 -4.03
CA SER A 155 2.40 -6.99 -4.95
C SER A 155 2.09 -8.42 -4.55
N VAL A 156 3.10 -9.12 -4.07
CA VAL A 156 3.04 -10.53 -3.66
C VAL A 156 2.12 -10.80 -2.45
N ASN A 157 1.71 -9.76 -1.75
CA ASN A 157 0.85 -9.82 -0.57
C ASN A 157 -0.59 -9.33 -0.86
N ASN A 158 -0.87 -8.87 -2.07
CA ASN A 158 -2.21 -8.48 -2.49
C ASN A 158 -2.90 -9.59 -3.27
N ALA A 159 -4.22 -9.64 -3.18
CA ALA A 159 -5.05 -10.59 -3.92
C ALA A 159 -5.01 -10.34 -5.43
N ASN A 160 -5.10 -9.06 -5.84
CA ASN A 160 -4.97 -8.61 -7.21
C ASN A 160 -3.57 -8.01 -7.43
N PHE A 161 -3.05 -8.11 -8.65
CA PHE A 161 -1.76 -7.53 -9.01
C PHE A 161 -1.87 -6.00 -9.17
N THR A 162 -2.83 -5.53 -9.96
CA THR A 162 -3.09 -4.10 -10.10
C THR A 162 -3.70 -3.53 -8.83
N ARG A 163 -3.34 -2.29 -8.51
CA ARG A 163 -3.84 -1.61 -7.30
C ARG A 163 -5.21 -0.99 -7.51
N SER A 164 -5.92 -0.79 -6.40
CA SER A 164 -7.19 -0.05 -6.37
C SER A 164 -7.00 1.44 -6.59
N TYR A 165 -8.09 2.13 -6.89
CA TYR A 165 -8.11 3.59 -6.89
C TYR A 165 -7.95 4.17 -5.48
N GLY A 166 -8.39 3.45 -4.43
CA GLY A 166 -8.10 3.79 -3.03
C GLY A 166 -6.59 3.90 -2.80
N TYR A 167 -5.84 2.86 -3.14
CA TYR A 167 -4.38 2.86 -3.05
C TYR A 167 -3.72 4.04 -3.81
N THR A 168 -4.31 4.48 -4.92
CA THR A 168 -3.76 5.59 -5.73
C THR A 168 -3.88 6.95 -5.03
N ILE A 169 -4.89 7.14 -4.19
CA ILE A 169 -5.13 8.41 -3.46
C ILE A 169 -4.57 8.41 -2.04
N GLU A 170 -4.15 7.26 -1.53
CA GLU A 170 -3.50 7.13 -0.24
C GLU A 170 -2.06 7.63 -0.26
N PRO A 171 -1.55 8.24 0.81
CA PRO A 171 -0.12 8.49 0.95
C PRO A 171 0.60 7.15 1.17
N PRO A 172 1.70 6.87 0.45
CA PRO A 172 2.31 5.53 0.50
C PRO A 172 3.20 5.29 1.72
N ALA A 173 3.84 6.32 2.28
CA ALA A 173 4.77 6.21 3.41
C ALA A 173 4.97 7.55 4.11
N HIS A 174 5.55 7.52 5.31
CA HIS A 174 5.75 8.71 6.14
C HIS A 174 7.11 8.70 6.85
N THR A 175 7.66 9.90 7.12
CA THR A 175 8.83 10.08 7.98
C THR A 175 8.40 10.70 9.31
N GLY A 176 8.68 10.04 10.43
CA GLY A 176 8.30 10.55 11.75
C GLY A 176 8.40 9.52 12.87
N ILE A 177 7.49 9.60 13.83
CA ILE A 177 7.34 8.67 14.93
C ILE A 177 5.90 8.17 15.02
N GLN A 178 5.73 6.87 15.24
CA GLN A 178 4.44 6.28 15.61
C GLN A 178 4.55 5.50 16.91
N ALA A 179 3.45 5.40 17.63
CA ALA A 179 3.28 4.57 18.81
C ALA A 179 2.06 3.69 18.62
N ALA A 180 2.20 2.39 18.85
CA ALA A 180 1.13 1.39 18.75
C ALA A 180 0.88 0.74 20.12
N TYR A 181 -0.39 0.55 20.47
CA TYR A 181 -0.80 -0.07 21.71
C TYR A 181 -1.95 -1.04 21.50
N GLN A 182 -1.82 -2.23 22.10
CA GLN A 182 -2.86 -3.25 22.11
C GLN A 182 -3.61 -3.21 23.44
N PHE A 183 -4.89 -2.79 23.41
CA PHE A 183 -5.71 -2.73 24.63
C PHE A 183 -6.23 -4.10 25.09
N GLY A 184 -6.25 -5.08 24.22
CA GLY A 184 -6.74 -6.42 24.47
C GLY A 184 -6.85 -7.23 23.18
N GLU A 185 -7.58 -8.34 23.18
CA GLU A 185 -7.74 -9.18 21.97
C GLU A 185 -8.52 -8.48 20.85
N VAL A 186 -9.35 -7.50 21.17
CA VAL A 186 -10.30 -6.88 20.25
C VAL A 186 -9.81 -5.55 19.69
N LEU A 187 -9.17 -4.71 20.52
CA LEU A 187 -8.89 -3.31 20.16
C LEU A 187 -7.39 -3.03 20.17
N SER A 188 -6.90 -2.45 19.09
CA SER A 188 -5.59 -1.79 19.01
C SER A 188 -5.72 -0.36 18.51
N ALA A 189 -4.76 0.49 18.88
CA ALA A 189 -4.66 1.86 18.42
C ALA A 189 -3.22 2.21 18.02
N ILE A 190 -3.08 3.09 17.03
CA ILE A 190 -1.81 3.68 16.63
C ILE A 190 -2.00 5.20 16.58
N GLY A 191 -1.05 5.94 17.16
CA GLY A 191 -0.93 7.38 17.00
C GLY A 191 0.41 7.71 16.35
N ALA A 192 0.45 8.70 15.46
CA ALA A 192 1.69 9.11 14.81
C ALA A 192 1.79 10.62 14.60
N VAL A 193 3.02 11.10 14.64
CA VAL A 193 3.40 12.45 14.25
C VAL A 193 4.45 12.35 13.16
N VAL A 194 4.17 12.92 12.00
CA VAL A 194 5.02 12.84 10.82
C VAL A 194 5.32 14.23 10.25
N ASP A 195 6.38 14.33 9.46
CA ASP A 195 6.85 15.62 8.97
C ASP A 195 5.87 16.25 7.99
N THR A 196 5.32 15.45 7.08
CA THR A 196 4.37 15.90 6.06
C THR A 196 3.45 14.77 5.64
N PHE A 197 2.46 15.11 4.83
CA PHE A 197 1.61 14.16 4.14
C PHE A 197 2.35 13.33 3.07
N GLY A 198 3.38 13.90 2.49
CA GLY A 198 4.13 13.30 1.37
C GLY A 198 5.03 12.15 1.80
N PRO A 199 5.40 11.28 0.83
CA PRO A 199 6.23 10.11 1.11
C PRO A 199 7.73 10.42 1.14
N ARG A 200 8.18 11.65 0.83
CA ARG A 200 9.61 11.93 0.70
C ARG A 200 10.31 11.92 2.05
N ILE A 201 11.47 11.29 2.09
CA ILE A 201 12.32 11.22 3.29
C ILE A 201 12.74 12.63 3.70
N ASN A 202 12.57 12.96 4.99
CA ASN A 202 12.97 14.22 5.61
C ASN A 202 12.33 15.48 5.00
N GLU A 203 11.28 15.36 4.23
CA GLU A 203 10.60 16.53 3.66
C GLU A 203 9.87 17.33 4.75
N ARG A 204 9.80 18.64 4.57
CA ARG A 204 9.14 19.60 5.49
C ARG A 204 8.08 20.37 4.74
N ALA A 205 6.98 20.73 5.42
CA ALA A 205 5.89 21.47 4.79
C ALA A 205 6.31 22.91 4.40
N PHE A 206 7.06 23.59 5.24
CA PHE A 206 7.50 24.97 5.03
C PHE A 206 8.96 25.18 5.46
N PRO A 207 9.95 24.57 4.78
CA PRO A 207 11.35 24.64 5.23
C PRO A 207 11.90 26.06 5.32
N ALA A 208 11.48 26.97 4.44
CA ALA A 208 11.94 28.36 4.43
C ALA A 208 11.43 29.20 5.62
N ARG A 209 10.34 28.78 6.28
CA ARG A 209 9.81 29.46 7.48
C ARG A 209 10.41 28.96 8.77
N ALA A 210 11.13 27.83 8.74
CA ALA A 210 11.65 27.14 9.92
C ALA A 210 10.58 26.83 10.98
N GLU A 211 9.31 26.74 10.59
CA GLU A 211 8.18 26.44 11.45
C GLU A 211 7.89 24.94 11.50
N SER A 212 7.41 24.47 12.65
CA SER A 212 7.12 23.05 12.86
C SER A 212 5.70 22.70 12.45
N TYR A 213 5.42 22.70 11.15
CA TYR A 213 4.18 22.15 10.61
C TYR A 213 4.29 20.63 10.54
N LYS A 214 3.44 19.93 11.27
CA LYS A 214 3.43 18.48 11.35
C LYS A 214 2.09 17.93 10.87
N THR A 215 2.12 16.67 10.43
CA THR A 215 0.93 15.90 10.13
C THR A 215 0.70 14.88 11.26
N TYR A 216 -0.53 14.75 11.69
CA TYR A 216 -0.95 13.85 12.77
C TYR A 216 -1.81 12.74 12.20
N MET A 217 -1.61 11.53 12.73
CA MET A 217 -2.34 10.33 12.31
C MET A 217 -2.87 9.60 13.52
N GLY A 218 -4.06 9.03 13.37
CA GLY A 218 -4.65 8.11 14.33
C GLY A 218 -5.31 6.93 13.64
N SER A 219 -5.11 5.74 14.16
CA SER A 219 -5.73 4.50 13.68
C SER A 219 -6.33 3.71 14.84
N LEU A 220 -7.51 3.14 14.60
CA LEU A 220 -8.15 2.16 15.48
C LEU A 220 -8.44 0.91 14.67
N THR A 221 -8.08 -0.25 15.22
CA THR A 221 -8.39 -1.54 14.61
C THR A 221 -9.15 -2.41 15.60
N LEU A 222 -10.31 -2.91 15.14
CA LEU A 222 -11.08 -3.94 15.82
C LEU A 222 -10.76 -5.29 15.17
N THR A 223 -10.48 -6.30 15.98
CA THR A 223 -10.25 -7.67 15.55
C THR A 223 -11.21 -8.61 16.26
N ALA A 224 -11.96 -9.39 15.52
CA ALA A 224 -12.88 -10.37 16.10
C ALA A 224 -12.10 -11.52 16.78
N PRO A 225 -12.30 -11.75 18.07
CA PRO A 225 -11.61 -12.79 18.80
C PRO A 225 -12.06 -14.19 18.35
N LYS A 226 -11.30 -15.21 18.70
CA LYS A 226 -11.62 -16.62 18.35
C LYS A 226 -12.99 -17.07 18.82
N SER A 227 -13.50 -16.50 19.90
CA SER A 227 -14.81 -16.79 20.48
C SER A 227 -16.00 -16.38 19.58
N TRP A 228 -15.78 -15.56 18.55
CA TRP A 228 -16.84 -15.12 17.63
C TRP A 228 -17.10 -16.11 16.47
N GLY A 229 -16.59 -17.34 16.56
CA GLY A 229 -16.89 -18.41 15.61
C GLY A 229 -16.49 -18.08 14.18
N SER A 230 -17.44 -18.04 13.26
CA SER A 230 -17.16 -17.77 11.82
C SER A 230 -16.60 -16.37 11.55
N LEU A 231 -16.80 -15.42 12.45
CA LEU A 231 -16.23 -14.07 12.34
C LEU A 231 -14.82 -13.96 12.93
N ALA A 232 -14.29 -15.03 13.54
CA ALA A 232 -12.95 -15.02 14.12
C ALA A 232 -11.90 -14.54 13.12
N GLY A 233 -11.12 -13.52 13.53
CA GLY A 233 -10.11 -12.90 12.69
C GLY A 233 -10.66 -11.85 11.69
N ALA A 234 -11.97 -11.54 11.71
CA ALA A 234 -12.48 -10.38 10.99
C ALA A 234 -11.87 -9.10 11.54
N THR A 235 -11.58 -8.15 10.68
CA THR A 235 -10.96 -6.87 11.04
C THR A 235 -11.78 -5.70 10.53
N LEU A 236 -11.78 -4.61 11.30
CA LEU A 236 -12.29 -3.30 10.89
C LEU A 236 -11.29 -2.25 11.35
N THR A 237 -10.72 -1.52 10.42
CA THR A 237 -9.73 -0.47 10.68
C THR A 237 -10.27 0.88 10.21
N GLY A 238 -10.17 1.89 11.07
CA GLY A 238 -10.41 3.28 10.74
C GLY A 238 -9.14 4.08 10.94
N VAL A 239 -8.81 4.96 10.00
CA VAL A 239 -7.63 5.85 10.06
C VAL A 239 -8.07 7.27 9.72
N VAL A 240 -7.54 8.22 10.45
CA VAL A 240 -7.62 9.65 10.11
C VAL A 240 -6.22 10.25 10.09
N MET A 241 -5.98 11.12 9.13
CA MET A 241 -4.75 11.89 9.01
C MET A 241 -5.09 13.33 8.65
N ASN A 242 -4.50 14.28 9.39
CA ASN A 242 -4.63 15.70 9.11
C ASN A 242 -3.28 16.39 9.24
N GLY A 243 -2.96 17.28 8.33
CA GLY A 243 -1.75 18.09 8.35
C GLY A 243 -1.42 18.69 6.99
N PHE A 244 -0.15 18.87 6.73
CA PHE A 244 0.31 19.68 5.61
C PHE A 244 0.98 18.83 4.54
N ASN A 245 0.57 19.07 3.31
CA ASN A 245 1.24 18.52 2.13
C ASN A 245 2.45 19.41 1.76
N THR A 246 3.47 18.79 1.19
CA THR A 246 4.57 19.54 0.58
C THR A 246 4.12 20.09 -0.75
N GLY A 247 3.84 21.36 -0.75
CA GLY A 247 3.69 22.09 -1.99
C GLY A 247 5.05 22.37 -2.61
N ALA A 248 5.56 21.48 -3.41
CA ALA A 248 6.86 21.68 -4.07
C ALA A 248 6.91 22.96 -4.94
N ASN A 249 5.78 23.57 -5.29
CA ASN A 249 5.74 24.73 -6.17
C ASN A 249 4.72 25.81 -5.78
N ALA A 250 4.00 25.69 -4.69
CA ALA A 250 2.87 26.60 -4.44
C ALA A 250 3.03 27.51 -3.23
N GLY A 251 4.18 27.59 -2.64
CA GLY A 251 4.45 28.54 -1.54
C GLY A 251 3.59 28.33 -0.30
N ALA A 252 2.74 27.34 -0.25
CA ALA A 252 1.86 27.05 0.85
C ALA A 252 1.67 25.55 0.96
N GLY A 253 2.16 24.92 2.01
CA GLY A 253 1.72 23.58 2.38
C GLY A 253 0.20 23.59 2.53
N ALA A 254 -0.50 22.95 1.61
CA ALA A 254 -1.93 22.85 1.71
C ALA A 254 -2.30 21.99 2.91
N ASP A 255 -3.28 22.43 3.70
CA ASP A 255 -3.88 21.59 4.72
C ASP A 255 -4.68 20.48 4.05
N GLN A 256 -4.40 19.26 4.43
CA GLN A 256 -5.01 18.06 3.89
C GLN A 256 -5.56 17.20 5.01
N THR A 257 -6.77 16.68 4.80
CA THR A 257 -7.38 15.67 5.64
C THR A 257 -7.65 14.44 4.80
N SER A 258 -7.17 13.30 5.24
CA SER A 258 -7.54 12.02 4.66
C SER A 258 -8.09 11.09 5.73
N TRP A 259 -9.01 10.22 5.34
CA TRP A 259 -9.50 9.17 6.20
C TRP A 259 -9.80 7.91 5.41
N TYR A 260 -9.69 6.82 6.10
CA TYR A 260 -9.86 5.47 5.59
C TYR A 260 -10.73 4.65 6.55
N VAL A 261 -11.61 3.85 6.01
CA VAL A 261 -12.27 2.77 6.72
C VAL A 261 -12.25 1.55 5.84
N GLY A 262 -11.74 0.44 6.37
CA GLY A 262 -11.71 -0.82 5.65
C GLY A 262 -11.70 -2.01 6.58
N GLY A 263 -12.17 -3.13 6.06
CA GLY A 263 -12.22 -4.36 6.83
C GLY A 263 -12.38 -5.59 5.95
N ALA A 264 -12.07 -6.72 6.55
CA ALA A 264 -12.21 -8.01 5.92
C ALA A 264 -12.77 -9.03 6.90
N LEU A 265 -13.50 -10.00 6.38
CA LEU A 265 -14.04 -11.09 7.17
C LEU A 265 -14.02 -12.41 6.42
N ASN A 266 -13.88 -13.50 7.17
CA ASN A 266 -14.12 -14.85 6.68
C ASN A 266 -15.63 -15.09 6.64
N THR A 267 -16.14 -15.59 5.52
CA THR A 267 -17.56 -15.94 5.43
C THR A 267 -17.79 -17.36 5.98
N PRO A 268 -19.05 -17.75 6.26
CA PRO A 268 -19.36 -19.13 6.58
C PRO A 268 -18.99 -20.13 5.47
N LEU A 269 -18.88 -19.67 4.22
CA LEU A 269 -18.40 -20.50 3.11
C LEU A 269 -16.88 -20.68 3.22
N LYS A 270 -16.47 -21.91 3.48
CA LYS A 270 -15.05 -22.24 3.65
C LYS A 270 -14.22 -21.77 2.43
N GLY A 271 -13.15 -21.07 2.71
CA GLY A 271 -12.24 -20.53 1.71
C GLY A 271 -12.65 -19.19 1.12
N LEU A 272 -13.87 -18.67 1.38
CA LEU A 272 -14.30 -17.36 0.90
C LEU A 272 -14.05 -16.28 1.97
N LYS A 273 -13.28 -15.28 1.60
CA LYS A 273 -13.11 -14.03 2.34
C LYS A 273 -13.69 -12.88 1.54
N VAL A 274 -14.30 -11.93 2.22
CA VAL A 274 -14.80 -10.70 1.61
C VAL A 274 -14.26 -9.50 2.38
N GLY A 275 -14.13 -8.38 1.69
CA GLY A 275 -13.65 -7.14 2.28
C GLY A 275 -14.26 -5.94 1.58
N ALA A 276 -14.14 -4.80 2.25
CA ALA A 276 -14.55 -3.51 1.70
C ALA A 276 -13.61 -2.42 2.22
N SER A 277 -13.41 -1.38 1.42
CA SER A 277 -12.71 -0.16 1.84
C SER A 277 -13.41 1.08 1.32
N TYR A 278 -13.20 2.17 2.01
CA TYR A 278 -13.51 3.52 1.57
C TYR A 278 -12.38 4.46 1.97
N ASP A 279 -11.90 5.21 0.99
CA ASP A 279 -10.80 6.15 1.09
C ASP A 279 -11.28 7.55 0.72
N TYR A 280 -10.83 8.54 1.45
CA TYR A 280 -11.09 9.95 1.19
C TYR A 280 -9.82 10.78 1.40
N ALA A 281 -9.54 11.66 0.46
CA ALA A 281 -8.51 12.69 0.57
C ALA A 281 -9.11 14.04 0.20
N GLY A 282 -9.06 15.01 1.12
CA GLY A 282 -9.53 16.37 0.91
C GLY A 282 -8.41 17.38 1.13
N VAL A 283 -8.25 18.34 0.23
CA VAL A 283 -7.23 19.38 0.28
C VAL A 283 -7.90 20.74 0.27
N SER A 284 -7.56 21.60 1.24
CA SER A 284 -8.15 22.94 1.41
C SER A 284 -7.75 23.90 0.29
N GLN A 285 -6.59 23.67 -0.34
CA GLN A 285 -6.11 24.44 -1.49
C GLN A 285 -5.41 23.52 -2.48
N GLN A 286 -5.65 23.72 -3.76
CA GLN A 286 -4.97 22.95 -4.78
C GLN A 286 -3.48 23.33 -4.85
N PRO A 287 -2.55 22.39 -4.66
CA PRO A 287 -1.12 22.71 -4.74
C PRO A 287 -0.66 23.09 -6.15
N PHE A 288 -1.42 22.75 -7.19
CA PHE A 288 -1.02 22.91 -8.59
C PHE A 288 -1.98 23.74 -9.46
N THR A 289 -3.18 24.04 -8.99
CA THR A 289 -4.16 24.80 -9.74
C THR A 289 -4.70 25.97 -8.93
N ARG A 290 -5.20 26.97 -9.61
CA ARG A 290 -5.67 28.22 -9.02
C ARG A 290 -6.97 28.02 -8.25
N GLY A 291 -6.84 27.83 -6.93
CA GLY A 291 -7.94 28.07 -5.98
C GLY A 291 -8.91 26.90 -5.78
N GLY A 292 -9.50 26.89 -4.61
CA GLY A 292 -10.58 26.01 -4.21
C GLY A 292 -10.14 24.71 -3.54
N ALA A 293 -10.97 24.26 -2.61
CA ALA A 293 -10.86 22.93 -2.02
C ALA A 293 -11.17 21.87 -3.07
N ASN A 294 -10.48 20.76 -3.02
CA ASN A 294 -10.79 19.60 -3.84
C ASN A 294 -10.69 18.29 -3.05
N TYR A 295 -11.22 17.25 -3.64
CA TYR A 295 -11.27 15.95 -3.01
C TYR A 295 -10.98 14.82 -3.99
N ALA A 296 -10.63 13.67 -3.44
CA ALA A 296 -10.68 12.37 -4.10
C ALA A 296 -11.28 11.35 -3.13
N ASN A 297 -12.08 10.45 -3.63
CA ASN A 297 -12.55 9.31 -2.86
C ASN A 297 -12.63 8.05 -3.70
N ALA A 298 -12.54 6.90 -3.04
CA ALA A 298 -12.66 5.61 -3.67
C ALA A 298 -13.35 4.63 -2.71
N ALA A 299 -14.25 3.82 -3.24
CA ALA A 299 -14.86 2.69 -2.56
C ALA A 299 -14.52 1.41 -3.30
N ALA A 300 -14.16 0.35 -2.59
CA ALA A 300 -13.85 -0.93 -3.17
C ALA A 300 -14.48 -2.09 -2.39
N LEU A 301 -14.92 -3.11 -3.13
CA LEU A 301 -15.36 -4.39 -2.60
C LEU A 301 -14.41 -5.47 -3.10
N TYR A 302 -14.06 -6.40 -2.21
CA TYR A 302 -13.11 -7.47 -2.46
C TYR A 302 -13.73 -8.83 -2.15
N ALA A 303 -13.42 -9.82 -2.97
CA ALA A 303 -13.72 -11.20 -2.71
C ALA A 303 -12.51 -12.07 -3.06
N SER A 304 -12.18 -13.02 -2.20
CA SER A 304 -11.08 -13.96 -2.39
C SER A 304 -11.55 -15.36 -2.01
N TYR A 305 -11.48 -16.29 -2.94
CA TYR A 305 -11.90 -17.68 -2.75
C TYR A 305 -10.74 -18.63 -2.97
N GLN A 306 -10.38 -19.37 -1.93
CA GLN A 306 -9.40 -20.45 -2.00
C GLN A 306 -10.11 -21.72 -2.51
N ALA A 307 -10.00 -22.00 -3.80
CA ALA A 307 -10.68 -23.11 -4.44
C ALA A 307 -9.98 -24.47 -4.18
N THR A 308 -8.65 -24.47 -4.16
CA THR A 308 -7.81 -25.63 -3.79
C THR A 308 -6.60 -25.13 -2.98
N GLU A 309 -5.72 -26.02 -2.54
CA GLU A 309 -4.49 -25.65 -1.85
C GLU A 309 -3.59 -24.71 -2.68
N LYS A 310 -3.68 -24.76 -4.01
CA LYS A 310 -2.86 -23.99 -4.93
C LYS A 310 -3.63 -22.94 -5.73
N LEU A 311 -4.95 -23.08 -5.86
CA LEU A 311 -5.77 -22.23 -6.73
C LEU A 311 -6.60 -21.27 -5.89
N SER A 312 -6.43 -19.99 -6.13
CA SER A 312 -7.26 -18.92 -5.57
C SER A 312 -7.88 -18.08 -6.68
N LEU A 313 -9.08 -17.62 -6.44
CA LEU A 313 -9.81 -16.70 -7.31
C LEU A 313 -10.07 -15.41 -6.57
N HIS A 314 -9.79 -14.27 -7.19
CA HIS A 314 -9.97 -12.97 -6.57
C HIS A 314 -10.75 -12.04 -7.48
N ALA A 315 -11.57 -11.21 -6.88
CA ALA A 315 -12.33 -10.18 -7.58
C ALA A 315 -12.30 -8.87 -6.77
N ARG A 316 -12.27 -7.75 -7.48
CA ARG A 316 -12.40 -6.41 -6.93
C ARG A 316 -13.33 -5.59 -7.80
N GLY A 317 -14.29 -4.90 -7.19
CA GLY A 317 -15.16 -3.91 -7.84
C GLY A 317 -14.95 -2.55 -7.17
N GLU A 318 -14.81 -1.48 -7.96
CA GLU A 318 -14.41 -0.16 -7.48
C GLU A 318 -15.25 0.95 -8.07
N TYR A 319 -15.48 1.99 -7.27
CA TYR A 319 -15.93 3.30 -7.72
C TYR A 319 -15.03 4.37 -7.13
N ALA A 320 -14.55 5.29 -7.96
CA ALA A 320 -13.76 6.42 -7.51
C ALA A 320 -14.27 7.72 -8.13
N SER A 321 -14.12 8.82 -7.40
CA SER A 321 -14.52 10.15 -7.84
C SER A 321 -13.51 11.19 -7.32
N SER A 322 -13.14 12.15 -8.17
CA SER A 322 -12.23 13.23 -7.81
C SER A 322 -12.47 14.45 -8.67
N ASP A 323 -12.40 15.62 -8.08
CA ASP A 323 -12.25 16.90 -8.77
C ASP A 323 -10.80 17.41 -8.76
N ALA A 324 -9.88 16.66 -8.12
CA ALA A 324 -8.46 17.01 -8.07
C ALA A 324 -7.78 16.80 -9.42
N LEU A 325 -6.90 17.75 -9.74
CA LEU A 325 -6.15 17.77 -10.99
C LEU A 325 -4.64 17.62 -10.71
N THR A 326 -3.93 17.02 -11.68
CA THR A 326 -2.46 17.02 -11.72
C THR A 326 -1.92 18.40 -12.09
N ALA A 327 -0.60 18.58 -12.02
CA ALA A 327 0.08 19.78 -12.53
C ALA A 327 -0.18 20.04 -14.03
N ALA A 328 -0.48 19.00 -14.80
CA ALA A 328 -0.84 19.08 -16.21
C ALA A 328 -2.35 19.37 -16.45
N ASN A 329 -3.10 19.71 -15.40
CA ASN A 329 -4.54 19.97 -15.44
C ASN A 329 -5.38 18.77 -15.92
N THR A 330 -4.91 17.55 -15.66
CA THR A 330 -5.62 16.29 -15.92
C THR A 330 -6.15 15.70 -14.62
N PRO A 331 -7.32 15.02 -14.61
CA PRO A 331 -7.82 14.37 -13.40
C PRO A 331 -6.82 13.37 -12.81
N ILE A 332 -6.62 13.37 -11.49
CA ILE A 332 -5.67 12.46 -10.81
C ILE A 332 -6.05 10.98 -10.97
N LEU A 333 -7.32 10.68 -11.20
CA LEU A 333 -7.82 9.34 -11.45
C LEU A 333 -7.92 9.00 -12.96
N GLY A 334 -7.36 9.85 -13.84
CA GLY A 334 -7.53 9.75 -15.29
C GLY A 334 -8.88 10.27 -15.77
N ALA A 335 -9.93 10.17 -14.97
CA ALA A 335 -11.26 10.74 -15.18
C ALA A 335 -11.80 11.30 -13.84
N THR A 336 -12.84 12.14 -13.88
CA THR A 336 -13.46 12.68 -12.66
C THR A 336 -14.30 11.63 -11.93
N LYS A 337 -14.76 10.59 -12.62
CA LYS A 337 -15.47 9.44 -12.04
C LYS A 337 -15.06 8.20 -12.79
N VAL A 338 -14.75 7.14 -12.05
CA VAL A 338 -14.33 5.85 -12.60
C VAL A 338 -15.09 4.71 -11.91
N VAL A 339 -15.48 3.72 -12.71
CA VAL A 339 -15.89 2.40 -12.24
C VAL A 339 -14.86 1.42 -12.76
N ALA A 340 -14.40 0.50 -11.91
CA ALA A 340 -13.46 -0.53 -12.34
C ALA A 340 -13.82 -1.90 -11.77
N THR A 341 -13.45 -2.94 -12.51
CA THR A 341 -13.54 -4.33 -12.05
C THR A 341 -12.25 -5.06 -12.37
N THR A 342 -11.81 -5.90 -11.44
CA THR A 342 -10.61 -6.72 -11.58
C THR A 342 -10.94 -8.15 -11.21
N ALA A 343 -10.53 -9.10 -12.02
CA ALA A 343 -10.63 -10.53 -11.76
C ALA A 343 -9.25 -11.17 -11.89
N THR A 344 -8.83 -11.95 -10.89
CA THR A 344 -7.51 -12.55 -10.83
C THR A 344 -7.64 -14.05 -10.52
N ILE A 345 -6.95 -14.86 -11.31
CA ILE A 345 -6.71 -16.26 -11.03
C ILE A 345 -5.27 -16.36 -10.54
N GLN A 346 -5.08 -16.81 -9.31
CA GLN A 346 -3.75 -17.09 -8.75
C GLN A 346 -3.54 -18.59 -8.65
N TYR A 347 -2.39 -19.06 -9.10
CA TYR A 347 -1.98 -20.45 -8.96
C TYR A 347 -0.54 -20.50 -8.41
N ASP A 348 -0.38 -21.14 -7.26
CA ASP A 348 0.94 -21.28 -6.60
C ASP A 348 1.67 -22.48 -7.24
N LEU A 349 2.45 -22.20 -8.29
CA LEU A 349 3.18 -23.17 -9.10
C LEU A 349 4.08 -24.06 -8.23
N TRP A 350 4.95 -23.42 -7.47
CA TRP A 350 5.91 -24.04 -6.55
C TRP A 350 5.98 -23.28 -5.24
N LYS A 351 6.67 -23.84 -4.27
CA LYS A 351 7.00 -23.14 -3.02
C LYS A 351 7.66 -21.79 -3.35
N ASN A 352 7.23 -20.73 -2.71
CA ASN A 352 7.73 -19.37 -2.86
C ASN A 352 7.42 -18.70 -4.22
N VAL A 353 6.69 -19.36 -5.12
CA VAL A 353 6.30 -18.78 -6.42
C VAL A 353 4.81 -18.46 -6.40
N VAL A 354 4.51 -17.18 -6.62
CA VAL A 354 3.16 -16.69 -6.87
C VAL A 354 3.00 -16.44 -8.35
N SER A 355 2.01 -17.04 -8.99
CA SER A 355 1.69 -16.74 -10.40
C SER A 355 0.23 -16.34 -10.53
N ARG A 356 -0.06 -15.35 -11.38
CA ARG A 356 -1.38 -14.77 -11.57
C ARG A 356 -1.67 -14.52 -13.03
N ILE A 357 -2.94 -14.67 -13.40
CA ILE A 357 -3.52 -14.09 -14.61
C ILE A 357 -4.61 -13.15 -14.14
N GLU A 358 -4.55 -11.89 -14.57
CA GLU A 358 -5.48 -10.84 -14.16
C GLU A 358 -6.10 -10.19 -15.39
N PHE A 359 -7.41 -9.94 -15.30
CA PHE A 359 -8.17 -9.09 -16.21
C PHE A 359 -8.67 -7.89 -15.43
N ARG A 360 -8.50 -6.69 -15.98
CA ARG A 360 -9.04 -5.46 -15.42
C ARG A 360 -9.74 -4.65 -16.50
N TRP A 361 -10.89 -4.10 -16.14
CA TRP A 361 -11.66 -3.13 -16.91
C TRP A 361 -11.82 -1.86 -16.09
N ASP A 362 -11.52 -0.72 -16.70
CA ASP A 362 -11.74 0.62 -16.15
C ASP A 362 -12.66 1.38 -17.08
N HIS A 363 -13.69 2.06 -16.52
CA HIS A 363 -14.68 2.83 -17.27
C HIS A 363 -14.76 4.26 -16.74
N SER A 364 -14.62 5.23 -17.65
CA SER A 364 -14.86 6.66 -17.36
C SER A 364 -16.35 6.93 -17.21
N ALA A 365 -16.86 6.96 -15.99
CA ALA A 365 -18.25 7.28 -15.67
C ALA A 365 -18.54 8.80 -15.69
N SER A 366 -17.56 9.63 -16.06
CA SER A 366 -17.72 11.09 -16.22
C SER A 366 -18.43 11.50 -17.50
N GLY A 367 -18.71 10.55 -18.40
CA GLY A 367 -19.30 10.82 -19.69
C GLY A 367 -18.31 11.16 -20.81
N SER A 368 -17.09 11.56 -20.48
CA SER A 368 -16.02 11.91 -21.43
C SER A 368 -15.01 10.78 -21.59
N PRO A 369 -14.33 10.66 -22.74
CA PRO A 369 -13.17 9.78 -22.90
C PRO A 369 -12.08 10.10 -21.87
N ALA A 370 -11.42 9.04 -21.37
CA ALA A 370 -10.31 9.14 -20.42
C ALA A 370 -9.10 8.27 -20.79
N TYR A 371 -9.28 7.35 -21.73
CA TYR A 371 -8.29 6.35 -22.12
C TYR A 371 -8.04 6.34 -23.63
N GLY A 372 -7.04 5.58 -24.07
CA GLY A 372 -6.70 5.45 -25.49
C GLY A 372 -5.91 6.63 -26.01
N GLY A 373 -5.95 6.85 -27.31
CA GLY A 373 -5.14 7.83 -28.03
C GLY A 373 -3.85 7.22 -28.57
N GLU A 374 -3.41 7.70 -29.73
CA GLU A 374 -2.19 7.25 -30.42
C GLU A 374 -1.14 8.35 -30.42
N GLY A 375 0.08 8.01 -29.98
CA GLY A 375 1.21 8.94 -29.92
C GLY A 375 1.33 9.71 -28.60
N VAL A 376 2.51 10.29 -28.40
CA VAL A 376 2.83 11.06 -27.18
C VAL A 376 1.97 12.32 -27.09
N GLY A 377 1.26 12.46 -25.97
CA GLY A 377 0.41 13.63 -25.71
C GLY A 377 -0.93 13.63 -26.48
N ALA A 378 -1.30 12.51 -27.12
CA ALA A 378 -2.60 12.40 -27.77
C ALA A 378 -3.74 12.50 -26.75
N ALA A 379 -4.83 13.17 -27.15
CA ALA A 379 -6.03 13.24 -26.33
C ALA A 379 -6.68 11.86 -26.14
N PRO A 380 -7.35 11.62 -24.99
CA PRO A 380 -8.10 10.39 -24.79
C PRO A 380 -9.23 10.23 -25.82
N THR A 381 -9.43 9.01 -26.31
CA THR A 381 -10.42 8.70 -27.35
C THR A 381 -11.47 7.69 -26.92
N LYS A 382 -11.24 6.99 -25.79
CA LYS A 382 -12.08 5.89 -25.29
C LYS A 382 -12.55 6.13 -23.86
N LYS A 383 -13.73 5.63 -23.52
CA LYS A 383 -14.24 5.61 -22.13
C LYS A 383 -13.79 4.36 -21.37
N ASP A 384 -13.38 3.34 -22.07
CA ASP A 384 -13.05 2.04 -21.52
C ASP A 384 -11.56 1.73 -21.74
N SER A 385 -10.94 1.11 -20.73
CA SER A 385 -9.60 0.52 -20.80
C SER A 385 -9.68 -0.94 -20.33
N PHE A 386 -9.03 -1.83 -21.05
CA PHE A 386 -8.97 -3.24 -20.74
C PHE A 386 -7.52 -3.69 -20.68
N ILE A 387 -7.17 -4.40 -19.59
CA ILE A 387 -5.83 -4.94 -19.37
C ILE A 387 -5.94 -6.44 -19.13
N VAL A 388 -5.11 -7.21 -19.81
CA VAL A 388 -4.81 -8.61 -19.50
C VAL A 388 -3.36 -8.66 -19.05
N LEU A 389 -3.12 -9.31 -17.91
CA LEU A 389 -1.81 -9.34 -17.29
C LEU A 389 -1.51 -10.75 -16.78
N ALA A 390 -0.28 -11.22 -17.04
CA ALA A 390 0.33 -12.36 -16.37
C ALA A 390 1.43 -11.85 -15.43
N ASN A 391 1.46 -12.36 -14.20
CA ASN A 391 2.46 -12.00 -13.19
C ASN A 391 3.10 -13.25 -12.61
N VAL A 392 4.39 -13.23 -12.43
CA VAL A 392 5.15 -14.26 -11.71
C VAL A 392 6.10 -13.58 -10.76
N SER A 393 6.01 -13.95 -9.48
CA SER A 393 6.88 -13.43 -8.42
C SER A 393 7.51 -14.58 -7.65
N TYR A 394 8.78 -14.44 -7.28
CA TYR A 394 9.51 -15.37 -6.43
C TYR A 394 9.86 -14.70 -5.10
N LYS A 395 9.48 -15.32 -3.97
CA LYS A 395 9.81 -14.88 -2.61
C LYS A 395 11.02 -15.66 -2.09
N PHE A 396 11.95 -15.00 -1.40
CA PHE A 396 13.11 -15.63 -0.77
C PHE A 396 13.33 -15.14 0.66
#